data_747d803fa1947e448cf620b552caff29
#
_entry.id   747d803fa1947e448cf620b552caff29
#
_cell.length_a   1.000
_cell.length_b   1.000
_cell.length_c   1.000
_cell.angle_alpha   90.00
_cell.angle_beta   90.00
_cell.angle_gamma   90.00
#
_symmetry.space_group_name_H-M   'P 1'
#
loop_
_entity.id
_entity.type
_entity.pdbx_description
1 polymer ?
#
loop_
_entity_poly.entity_id
_entity_poly.type
_entity_poly.pdbx_seq_one_letter_code
_entity_poly.pdbx_strand_id
1 'polypeptide(L)'
;LHDALPILLLGLEKILLDIDKAIRIVRETVEEADVVPNLMIGFGIDEIQAEYVAEIKLRHLNREYILKRTQEIDQLKQEIAELEETIADPKKMKKIIIAELKETAKKYGQPRKTLFYYASDIEEEPDEEDIPDYPVHLFLSQSGYFKKITPASLRMSSEQKLKEEDQIVCHLETTNCIELLFFTNQQQVYKTRASDFTETKASVMGDYIPAKLGFADGEFVVQMIATADYQGDLLFVFANGKAARVPMSAYATKTNRKKLQKAYSDRSPLVQILQIPSGEESCSVFFRTDGNRAVLADTVLISAKSTRDTQGVQVVTLKAKHLVCEARVLNEEECIALKKYRVKTIPATGGMAKDLPESGQLSLL
;
A
#
# COMPACT_ATOMS: atom_id res chain seq x y z
N LEU A 1 -20.44 -17.83 -31.95
CA LEU A 1 -21.47 -18.85 -31.65
C LEU A 1 -22.85 -18.25 -31.37
N HIS A 2 -22.95 -17.05 -30.72
CA HIS A 2 -24.25 -16.42 -30.45
C HIS A 2 -24.97 -15.87 -31.70
N ASP A 3 -24.25 -15.48 -32.72
CA ASP A 3 -24.83 -14.90 -33.95
C ASP A 3 -25.32 -15.98 -34.93
N ALA A 4 -24.79 -17.19 -34.84
CA ALA A 4 -25.14 -18.28 -35.76
C ALA A 4 -26.49 -18.95 -35.44
N LEU A 5 -26.89 -18.98 -34.14
CA LEU A 5 -28.14 -19.67 -33.73
C LEU A 5 -29.40 -19.01 -34.26
N PRO A 6 -29.57 -17.68 -34.24
CA PRO A 6 -30.73 -17.02 -34.81
C PRO A 6 -30.83 -17.20 -36.33
N ILE A 7 -29.69 -17.18 -37.03
CA ILE A 7 -29.63 -17.36 -38.49
C ILE A 7 -30.07 -18.78 -38.88
N LEU A 8 -29.58 -19.80 -38.18
CA LEU A 8 -29.98 -21.20 -38.38
C LEU A 8 -31.49 -21.41 -38.10
N LEU A 9 -32.00 -20.79 -37.05
CA LEU A 9 -33.41 -20.88 -36.69
C LEU A 9 -34.33 -20.21 -37.73
N LEU A 10 -33.92 -19.10 -38.34
CA LEU A 10 -34.67 -18.47 -39.46
C LEU A 10 -34.70 -19.34 -40.70
N GLY A 11 -33.63 -20.04 -41.04
CA GLY A 11 -33.64 -21.03 -42.10
C GLY A 11 -34.57 -22.20 -41.81
N LEU A 12 -34.53 -22.71 -40.57
CA LEU A 12 -35.41 -23.78 -40.13
C LEU A 12 -36.89 -23.37 -40.17
N GLU A 13 -37.24 -22.15 -39.79
CA GLU A 13 -38.62 -21.64 -39.85
C GLU A 13 -39.20 -21.72 -41.27
N LYS A 14 -38.43 -21.28 -42.28
CA LYS A 14 -38.88 -21.34 -43.67
C LYS A 14 -39.18 -22.75 -44.16
N ILE A 15 -38.46 -23.72 -43.65
CA ILE A 15 -38.59 -25.12 -44.06
C ILE A 15 -39.69 -25.82 -43.26
N LEU A 16 -39.86 -25.50 -41.98
CA LEU A 16 -40.95 -26.02 -41.15
C LEU A 16 -42.33 -25.61 -41.70
N LEU A 17 -42.42 -24.51 -42.44
CA LEU A 17 -43.62 -24.08 -43.15
C LEU A 17 -43.99 -24.99 -44.34
N ASP A 18 -43.02 -25.64 -44.96
CA ASP A 18 -43.27 -26.55 -46.13
C ASP A 18 -42.26 -27.71 -46.15
N ILE A 19 -42.43 -28.62 -45.18
CA ILE A 19 -41.54 -29.79 -45.01
C ILE A 19 -41.66 -30.75 -46.24
N ASP A 20 -42.85 -30.88 -46.78
CA ASP A 20 -43.06 -31.76 -47.95
C ASP A 20 -42.25 -31.30 -49.16
N LYS A 21 -42.11 -29.98 -49.31
CA LYS A 21 -41.23 -29.41 -50.35
C LYS A 21 -39.76 -29.73 -50.08
N ALA A 22 -39.30 -29.65 -48.85
CA ALA A 22 -37.93 -29.97 -48.48
C ALA A 22 -37.63 -31.46 -48.76
N ILE A 23 -38.50 -32.35 -48.30
CA ILE A 23 -38.37 -33.78 -48.55
C ILE A 23 -38.38 -34.10 -50.06
N ARG A 24 -39.24 -33.41 -50.84
CA ARG A 24 -39.30 -33.58 -52.30
C ARG A 24 -37.99 -33.15 -52.95
N ILE A 25 -37.44 -31.99 -52.62
CA ILE A 25 -36.16 -31.52 -53.15
C ILE A 25 -35.04 -32.52 -52.87
N VAL A 26 -34.90 -32.97 -51.62
CA VAL A 26 -33.86 -33.95 -51.24
C VAL A 26 -34.05 -35.27 -52.01
N ARG A 27 -35.29 -35.72 -52.17
CA ARG A 27 -35.63 -37.01 -52.85
C ARG A 27 -35.43 -36.94 -54.40
N GLU A 28 -35.68 -35.81 -55.01
CA GLU A 28 -35.58 -35.63 -56.47
C GLU A 28 -34.19 -35.27 -56.93
N THR A 29 -33.28 -34.86 -55.97
CA THR A 29 -31.88 -34.56 -56.26
C THR A 29 -31.11 -35.87 -56.51
N VAL A 30 -30.40 -35.91 -57.65
CA VAL A 30 -29.69 -37.12 -58.10
C VAL A 30 -28.33 -37.29 -57.37
N GLU A 31 -27.59 -36.21 -57.23
CA GLU A 31 -26.27 -36.22 -56.59
C GLU A 31 -26.35 -35.62 -55.20
N GLU A 32 -25.65 -36.25 -54.21
CA GLU A 32 -25.61 -35.78 -52.83
C GLU A 32 -25.07 -34.35 -52.70
N ALA A 33 -24.07 -33.99 -53.52
CA ALA A 33 -23.46 -32.67 -53.54
C ALA A 33 -24.44 -31.53 -53.95
N ASP A 34 -25.50 -31.86 -54.70
CA ASP A 34 -26.48 -30.88 -55.18
C ASP A 34 -27.63 -30.66 -54.17
N VAL A 35 -27.73 -31.43 -53.10
CA VAL A 35 -28.82 -31.31 -52.15
C VAL A 35 -28.82 -29.93 -51.44
N VAL A 36 -27.67 -29.48 -50.98
CA VAL A 36 -27.53 -28.17 -50.33
C VAL A 36 -27.83 -27.02 -51.29
N PRO A 37 -27.24 -26.95 -52.52
CA PRO A 37 -27.60 -25.95 -53.51
C PRO A 37 -29.09 -25.93 -53.88
N ASN A 38 -29.71 -27.09 -54.04
CA ASN A 38 -31.13 -27.17 -54.40
C ASN A 38 -32.05 -26.71 -53.27
N LEU A 39 -31.70 -26.97 -52.00
CA LEU A 39 -32.39 -26.42 -50.82
C LEU A 39 -32.25 -24.91 -50.72
N MET A 40 -31.05 -24.39 -51.01
CA MET A 40 -30.80 -22.92 -51.03
C MET A 40 -31.71 -22.23 -52.07
N ILE A 41 -31.77 -22.75 -53.27
CA ILE A 41 -32.62 -22.21 -54.35
C ILE A 41 -34.09 -22.37 -53.99
N GLY A 42 -34.51 -23.56 -53.52
CA GLY A 42 -35.90 -23.89 -53.23
C GLY A 42 -36.54 -23.04 -52.11
N PHE A 43 -35.75 -22.65 -51.11
CA PHE A 43 -36.28 -21.93 -49.91
C PHE A 43 -35.72 -20.50 -49.78
N GLY A 44 -34.74 -20.11 -50.64
CA GLY A 44 -34.07 -18.82 -50.53
C GLY A 44 -33.36 -18.66 -49.20
N ILE A 45 -32.56 -19.66 -48.83
CA ILE A 45 -31.75 -19.75 -47.62
C ILE A 45 -30.27 -19.79 -47.97
N ASP A 46 -29.40 -19.46 -47.03
CA ASP A 46 -27.94 -19.53 -47.22
C ASP A 46 -27.42 -20.98 -47.08
N GLU A 47 -26.14 -21.18 -47.42
CA GLU A 47 -25.48 -22.48 -47.44
C GLU A 47 -25.49 -23.11 -46.02
N ILE A 48 -25.19 -22.32 -44.97
CA ILE A 48 -25.13 -22.79 -43.59
C ILE A 48 -26.49 -23.26 -43.11
N GLN A 49 -27.56 -22.52 -43.51
CA GLN A 49 -28.94 -22.88 -43.22
C GLN A 49 -29.38 -24.14 -43.94
N ALA A 50 -29.01 -24.25 -45.22
CA ALA A 50 -29.34 -25.41 -46.04
C ALA A 50 -28.63 -26.69 -45.55
N GLU A 51 -27.38 -26.60 -45.19
CA GLU A 51 -26.60 -27.71 -44.61
C GLU A 51 -27.21 -28.21 -43.31
N TYR A 52 -27.53 -27.27 -42.39
CA TYR A 52 -28.20 -27.59 -41.12
C TYR A 52 -29.52 -28.36 -41.35
N VAL A 53 -30.27 -27.98 -42.37
CA VAL A 53 -31.53 -28.62 -42.73
C VAL A 53 -31.34 -30.01 -43.32
N ALA A 54 -30.34 -30.15 -44.20
CA ALA A 54 -30.03 -31.43 -44.81
C ALA A 54 -29.64 -32.50 -43.77
N GLU A 55 -29.06 -32.09 -42.67
CA GLU A 55 -28.67 -32.97 -41.54
C GLU A 55 -29.81 -33.30 -40.56
N ILE A 56 -31.01 -32.73 -40.73
CA ILE A 56 -32.12 -32.99 -39.83
C ILE A 56 -32.54 -34.46 -39.96
N LYS A 57 -32.53 -35.19 -38.84
CA LYS A 57 -32.97 -36.58 -38.78
C LYS A 57 -34.47 -36.68 -39.03
N LEU A 58 -34.90 -37.63 -39.88
CA LEU A 58 -36.32 -37.87 -40.21
C LEU A 58 -37.22 -37.97 -38.97
N ARG A 59 -36.77 -38.51 -37.85
CA ARG A 59 -37.51 -38.60 -36.59
C ARG A 59 -37.86 -37.22 -35.99
N HIS A 60 -37.13 -36.18 -36.38
CA HIS A 60 -37.33 -34.80 -35.89
C HIS A 60 -38.31 -34.02 -36.74
N LEU A 61 -38.82 -34.62 -37.82
CA LEU A 61 -39.86 -34.02 -38.67
C LEU A 61 -41.26 -34.36 -38.22
N ASN A 62 -41.43 -34.82 -36.94
CA ASN A 62 -42.75 -35.07 -36.38
C ASN A 62 -43.42 -33.76 -35.92
N ARG A 63 -44.74 -33.78 -35.82
CA ARG A 63 -45.56 -32.61 -35.48
C ARG A 63 -45.19 -31.98 -34.12
N GLU A 64 -44.84 -32.80 -33.17
CA GLU A 64 -44.47 -32.34 -31.80
C GLU A 64 -43.15 -31.54 -31.83
N TYR A 65 -42.13 -32.07 -32.48
CA TYR A 65 -40.85 -31.42 -32.64
C TYR A 65 -40.99 -30.09 -33.38
N ILE A 66 -41.78 -30.06 -34.46
CA ILE A 66 -42.02 -28.85 -35.24
C ILE A 66 -42.65 -27.77 -34.38
N LEU A 67 -43.74 -28.10 -33.66
CA LEU A 67 -44.43 -27.16 -32.78
C LEU A 67 -43.50 -26.61 -31.69
N LYS A 68 -42.72 -27.48 -31.09
CA LYS A 68 -41.75 -27.07 -30.08
C LYS A 68 -40.70 -26.10 -30.63
N ARG A 69 -40.15 -26.39 -31.81
CA ARG A 69 -39.16 -25.52 -32.43
C ARG A 69 -39.74 -24.18 -32.87
N THR A 70 -40.96 -24.17 -33.38
CA THR A 70 -41.65 -22.93 -33.73
C THR A 70 -41.88 -22.05 -32.48
N GLN A 71 -42.27 -22.65 -31.37
CA GLN A 71 -42.44 -21.92 -30.09
C GLN A 71 -41.08 -21.36 -29.59
N GLU A 72 -39.99 -22.14 -29.70
CA GLU A 72 -38.67 -21.68 -29.31
C GLU A 72 -38.22 -20.50 -30.19
N ILE A 73 -38.48 -20.53 -31.51
CA ILE A 73 -38.18 -19.43 -32.43
C ILE A 73 -38.97 -18.17 -32.04
N ASP A 74 -40.26 -18.30 -31.76
CA ASP A 74 -41.10 -17.17 -31.37
C ASP A 74 -40.64 -16.55 -30.06
N GLN A 75 -40.26 -17.38 -29.06
CA GLN A 75 -39.69 -16.91 -27.81
C GLN A 75 -38.39 -16.13 -28.02
N LEU A 76 -37.45 -16.68 -28.86
CA LEU A 76 -36.22 -16.00 -29.14
C LEU A 76 -36.42 -14.69 -29.91
N LYS A 77 -37.38 -14.63 -30.83
CA LYS A 77 -37.76 -13.37 -31.52
C LYS A 77 -38.25 -12.31 -30.51
N GLN A 78 -39.06 -12.71 -29.54
CA GLN A 78 -39.50 -11.81 -28.47
C GLN A 78 -38.33 -11.32 -27.60
N GLU A 79 -37.46 -12.22 -27.17
CA GLU A 79 -36.28 -11.87 -26.39
C GLU A 79 -35.34 -10.89 -27.13
N ILE A 80 -35.13 -11.13 -28.43
CA ILE A 80 -34.35 -10.22 -29.28
C ILE A 80 -35.01 -8.85 -29.33
N ALA A 81 -36.30 -8.78 -29.60
CA ALA A 81 -37.01 -7.51 -29.64
C ALA A 81 -36.95 -6.74 -28.32
N GLU A 82 -37.11 -7.43 -27.16
CA GLU A 82 -37.00 -6.84 -25.83
C GLU A 82 -35.56 -6.32 -25.55
N LEU A 83 -34.53 -7.07 -25.98
CA LEU A 83 -33.14 -6.65 -25.84
C LEU A 83 -32.82 -5.46 -26.75
N GLU A 84 -33.27 -5.47 -28.00
CA GLU A 84 -33.10 -4.34 -28.93
C GLU A 84 -33.79 -3.07 -28.41
N GLU A 85 -35.02 -3.19 -27.88
CA GLU A 85 -35.70 -2.07 -27.25
C GLU A 85 -34.95 -1.56 -26.00
N THR A 86 -34.38 -2.48 -25.24
CA THR A 86 -33.58 -2.12 -24.05
C THR A 86 -32.29 -1.38 -24.44
N ILE A 87 -31.63 -1.80 -25.51
CA ILE A 87 -30.41 -1.16 -26.02
C ILE A 87 -30.74 0.23 -26.63
N ALA A 88 -31.89 0.33 -27.32
CA ALA A 88 -32.32 1.59 -27.93
C ALA A 88 -32.76 2.65 -26.91
N ASP A 89 -33.22 2.25 -25.72
CA ASP A 89 -33.68 3.17 -24.69
C ASP A 89 -32.70 3.27 -23.52
N PRO A 90 -31.89 4.36 -23.43
CA PRO A 90 -30.96 4.59 -22.33
C PRO A 90 -31.66 4.66 -20.96
N LYS A 91 -32.96 4.99 -20.92
CA LYS A 91 -33.72 5.02 -19.66
C LYS A 91 -34.00 3.61 -19.16
N LYS A 92 -34.29 2.65 -20.06
CA LYS A 92 -34.47 1.24 -19.70
C LYS A 92 -33.18 0.64 -19.16
N MET A 93 -32.04 0.87 -19.84
CA MET A 93 -30.73 0.43 -19.35
C MET A 93 -30.41 0.97 -17.94
N LYS A 94 -30.66 2.26 -17.73
CA LYS A 94 -30.45 2.86 -16.40
C LYS A 94 -31.34 2.24 -15.34
N LYS A 95 -32.59 1.89 -15.65
CA LYS A 95 -33.49 1.22 -14.70
C LYS A 95 -32.98 -0.17 -14.30
N ILE A 96 -32.47 -0.94 -15.27
CA ILE A 96 -31.88 -2.27 -15.01
C ILE A 96 -30.67 -2.12 -14.09
N ILE A 97 -29.73 -1.24 -14.42
CA ILE A 97 -28.55 -0.98 -13.59
C ILE A 97 -28.93 -0.55 -12.18
N ILE A 98 -29.93 0.34 -12.04
CA ILE A 98 -30.40 0.80 -10.74
C ILE A 98 -31.02 -0.37 -9.94
N ALA A 99 -31.76 -1.27 -10.60
CA ALA A 99 -32.34 -2.44 -9.93
C ALA A 99 -31.24 -3.39 -9.40
N GLU A 100 -30.26 -3.71 -10.23
CA GLU A 100 -29.12 -4.55 -9.84
C GLU A 100 -28.28 -3.93 -8.71
N LEU A 101 -28.03 -2.62 -8.79
CA LEU A 101 -27.32 -1.90 -7.73
C LEU A 101 -28.11 -1.89 -6.41
N LYS A 102 -29.45 -1.76 -6.47
CA LYS A 102 -30.31 -1.85 -5.28
C LYS A 102 -30.31 -3.24 -4.67
N GLU A 103 -30.33 -4.28 -5.49
CA GLU A 103 -30.22 -5.66 -5.01
C GLU A 103 -28.86 -5.92 -4.37
N THR A 104 -27.78 -5.49 -5.02
CA THR A 104 -26.43 -5.58 -4.48
C THR A 104 -26.28 -4.82 -3.16
N ALA A 105 -26.84 -3.60 -3.10
CA ALA A 105 -26.83 -2.81 -1.89
C ALA A 105 -27.64 -3.47 -0.75
N LYS A 106 -28.77 -4.14 -1.07
CA LYS A 106 -29.55 -4.89 -0.09
C LYS A 106 -28.81 -6.11 0.44
N LYS A 107 -28.05 -6.80 -0.43
CA LYS A 107 -27.33 -8.03 -0.08
C LYS A 107 -26.02 -7.79 0.65
N TYR A 108 -25.27 -6.75 0.27
CA TYR A 108 -23.93 -6.47 0.76
C TYR A 108 -23.77 -5.11 1.44
N GLY A 109 -24.84 -4.30 1.47
CA GLY A 109 -24.80 -2.97 2.06
C GLY A 109 -24.53 -3.04 3.56
N GLN A 110 -23.61 -2.18 3.99
CA GLN A 110 -23.30 -1.99 5.41
C GLN A 110 -23.82 -0.62 5.85
N PRO A 111 -24.20 -0.48 7.12
CA PRO A 111 -24.56 0.82 7.67
C PRO A 111 -23.45 1.84 7.44
N ARG A 112 -23.84 3.05 7.14
CA ARG A 112 -22.87 4.14 6.94
C ARG A 112 -22.10 4.37 8.24
N LYS A 113 -20.78 4.35 8.17
CA LYS A 113 -19.90 4.60 9.34
C LYS A 113 -19.74 6.09 9.67
N THR A 114 -20.10 6.97 8.73
CA THR A 114 -20.08 8.43 8.95
C THR A 114 -21.36 8.87 9.62
N LEU A 115 -21.22 9.59 10.72
CA LEU A 115 -22.31 10.27 11.41
C LEU A 115 -22.41 11.70 10.89
N PHE A 116 -23.64 12.22 10.85
CA PHE A 116 -23.86 13.65 10.64
C PHE A 116 -23.93 14.30 12.01
N TYR A 117 -23.08 15.31 12.21
CA TYR A 117 -23.16 16.21 13.35
C TYR A 117 -23.72 17.54 12.85
N TYR A 118 -24.69 18.10 13.53
CA TYR A 118 -25.08 19.49 13.31
C TYR A 118 -24.02 20.39 13.90
N ALA A 119 -23.85 21.59 13.36
CA ALA A 119 -22.89 22.55 13.88
C ALA A 119 -23.10 22.89 15.37
N SER A 120 -24.35 22.76 15.86
CA SER A 120 -24.72 22.87 17.27
C SER A 120 -24.27 21.70 18.16
N ASP A 121 -23.95 20.55 17.56
CA ASP A 121 -23.57 19.32 18.28
C ASP A 121 -22.04 19.12 18.28
N ILE A 122 -21.33 20.00 17.56
CA ILE A 122 -19.90 20.11 17.66
C ILE A 122 -19.67 20.93 18.92
N GLU A 123 -19.33 20.27 20.04
CA GLU A 123 -18.66 20.97 21.12
C GLU A 123 -17.48 21.67 20.45
N GLU A 124 -17.48 23.02 20.45
CA GLU A 124 -16.31 23.77 20.05
C GLU A 124 -15.16 23.19 20.86
N GLU A 125 -14.23 22.48 20.18
CA GLU A 125 -12.98 22.12 20.86
C GLU A 125 -12.50 23.44 21.45
N PRO A 126 -12.27 23.52 22.77
CA PRO A 126 -11.84 24.77 23.38
C PRO A 126 -10.70 25.30 22.53
N ASP A 127 -10.80 26.55 22.11
CA ASP A 127 -9.75 27.27 21.37
C ASP A 127 -8.43 26.76 21.89
N GLU A 128 -7.52 26.31 21.00
CA GLU A 128 -6.24 25.67 21.40
C GLU A 128 -5.73 26.50 22.59
N GLU A 129 -5.98 25.97 23.81
CA GLU A 129 -5.53 26.66 25.03
C GLU A 129 -4.08 26.98 24.74
N ASP A 130 -3.67 28.24 24.94
CA ASP A 130 -2.29 28.66 24.75
C ASP A 130 -1.40 27.71 25.56
N ILE A 131 -1.05 26.58 24.94
CA ILE A 131 -0.23 25.54 25.57
C ILE A 131 1.11 26.21 25.83
N PRO A 132 1.48 26.43 27.09
CA PRO A 132 2.71 27.14 27.41
C PRO A 132 3.90 26.37 26.85
N ASP A 133 4.72 27.04 26.05
CA ASP A 133 5.97 26.47 25.56
C ASP A 133 7.11 26.83 26.51
N TYR A 134 7.75 25.80 27.04
CA TYR A 134 8.86 25.90 28.00
C TYR A 134 9.85 24.77 27.77
N PRO A 135 11.13 24.95 28.15
CA PRO A 135 12.16 23.93 27.96
C PRO A 135 11.89 22.67 28.78
N VAL A 136 12.10 21.52 28.12
CA VAL A 136 11.93 20.19 28.72
C VAL A 136 13.03 19.24 28.26
N HIS A 137 13.36 18.27 29.10
CA HIS A 137 14.19 17.12 28.77
C HIS A 137 13.28 15.91 28.53
N LEU A 138 13.46 15.27 27.38
CA LEU A 138 12.72 14.07 26.99
C LEU A 138 13.66 12.87 27.05
N PHE A 139 13.24 11.84 27.75
CA PHE A 139 13.98 10.58 27.87
C PHE A 139 13.13 9.44 27.32
N LEU A 140 13.72 8.59 26.50
CA LEU A 140 13.11 7.34 26.05
C LEU A 140 14.02 6.18 26.45
N SER A 141 13.45 5.17 27.11
CA SER A 141 14.17 3.94 27.44
C SER A 141 14.00 2.88 26.36
N GLN A 142 14.90 1.90 26.35
CA GLN A 142 14.86 0.76 25.41
C GLN A 142 13.58 -0.06 25.55
N SER A 143 13.04 -0.18 26.76
CA SER A 143 11.77 -0.86 27.03
C SER A 143 10.54 -0.02 26.64
N GLY A 144 10.71 1.20 26.12
CA GLY A 144 9.61 2.04 25.62
C GLY A 144 8.96 2.92 26.69
N TYR A 145 9.64 3.21 27.80
CA TYR A 145 9.20 4.19 28.79
C TYR A 145 9.69 5.59 28.41
N PHE A 146 8.78 6.55 28.47
CA PHE A 146 9.02 7.93 28.10
C PHE A 146 8.83 8.85 29.31
N LYS A 147 9.71 9.81 29.45
CA LYS A 147 9.64 10.84 30.52
C LYS A 147 9.82 12.22 29.91
N LYS A 148 8.97 13.14 30.36
CA LYS A 148 9.13 14.58 30.15
C LYS A 148 9.48 15.22 31.48
N ILE A 149 10.66 15.81 31.59
CA ILE A 149 11.19 16.35 32.87
C ILE A 149 11.59 17.79 32.62
N THR A 150 11.15 18.70 33.49
CA THR A 150 11.60 20.09 33.44
C THR A 150 13.05 20.24 33.91
N PRO A 151 13.82 21.21 33.37
CA PRO A 151 15.20 21.44 33.83
C PRO A 151 15.34 21.65 35.34
N ALA A 152 14.35 22.29 35.95
CA ALA A 152 14.32 22.48 37.41
C ALA A 152 14.19 21.16 38.17
N SER A 153 13.32 20.26 37.70
CA SER A 153 13.13 18.94 38.30
C SER A 153 14.36 18.05 38.12
N LEU A 154 15.02 18.13 36.96
CA LEU A 154 16.21 17.33 36.62
C LEU A 154 17.42 17.75 37.50
N ARG A 155 17.58 19.04 37.80
CA ARG A 155 18.64 19.53 38.71
C ARG A 155 18.52 18.99 40.12
N MET A 156 17.29 18.73 40.58
CA MET A 156 17.04 18.19 41.93
C MET A 156 17.36 16.70 42.05
N SER A 157 17.18 15.95 40.97
CA SER A 157 17.47 14.51 40.89
C SER A 157 17.76 14.13 39.45
N SER A 158 19.04 13.83 39.18
CA SER A 158 19.50 13.42 37.84
C SER A 158 19.41 11.91 37.61
N GLU A 159 19.36 11.12 38.69
CA GLU A 159 19.31 9.66 38.60
C GLU A 159 17.94 9.20 38.09
N GLN A 160 17.95 8.52 36.93
CA GLN A 160 16.74 8.06 36.26
C GLN A 160 16.33 6.69 36.78
N LYS A 161 15.11 6.60 37.31
CA LYS A 161 14.52 5.29 37.64
C LYS A 161 14.15 4.58 36.37
N LEU A 162 14.74 3.41 36.13
CA LEU A 162 14.48 2.53 35.00
C LEU A 162 13.95 1.19 35.50
N LYS A 163 13.41 0.39 34.55
CA LYS A 163 13.10 -1.01 34.80
C LYS A 163 14.41 -1.80 34.93
N GLU A 164 14.35 -2.96 35.54
CA GLU A 164 15.49 -3.86 35.64
C GLU A 164 16.01 -4.21 34.24
N GLU A 165 17.31 -4.11 34.00
CA GLU A 165 17.98 -4.29 32.70
C GLU A 165 17.60 -3.29 31.59
N ASP A 166 16.89 -2.19 31.90
CA ASP A 166 16.52 -1.15 30.93
C ASP A 166 17.56 -0.02 30.87
N GLN A 167 17.71 0.64 29.74
CA GLN A 167 18.63 1.75 29.56
C GLN A 167 17.99 2.89 28.76
N ILE A 168 18.47 4.11 28.94
CA ILE A 168 18.05 5.26 28.15
C ILE A 168 18.69 5.16 26.78
N VAL A 169 17.87 5.15 25.73
CA VAL A 169 18.30 5.09 24.31
C VAL A 169 18.20 6.45 23.63
N CYS A 170 17.44 7.38 24.20
CA CYS A 170 17.30 8.72 23.64
C CYS A 170 17.13 9.74 24.76
N HIS A 171 17.91 10.82 24.72
CA HIS A 171 17.75 12.02 25.55
C HIS A 171 17.75 13.24 24.64
N LEU A 172 16.72 14.05 24.69
CA LEU A 172 16.56 15.28 23.89
C LEU A 172 16.27 16.46 24.82
N GLU A 173 16.94 17.56 24.58
CA GLU A 173 16.63 18.86 25.18
C GLU A 173 15.81 19.66 24.15
N THR A 174 14.61 20.06 24.52
CA THR A 174 13.67 20.67 23.58
C THR A 174 12.60 21.48 24.32
N THR A 175 11.49 21.80 23.64
CA THR A 175 10.38 22.55 24.24
C THR A 175 9.10 21.71 24.33
N ASN A 176 8.15 22.18 25.15
CA ASN A 176 6.90 21.45 25.43
C ASN A 176 6.00 21.30 24.21
N CYS A 177 6.03 22.26 23.26
CA CYS A 177 5.17 22.23 22.07
C CYS A 177 5.74 21.45 20.88
N ILE A 178 6.94 20.85 21.02
CA ILE A 178 7.59 20.11 19.94
C ILE A 178 6.76 18.90 19.51
N GLU A 179 6.72 18.61 18.21
CA GLU A 179 6.15 17.37 17.71
C GLU A 179 7.13 16.21 17.82
N LEU A 180 6.61 15.06 18.22
CA LEU A 180 7.36 13.81 18.41
C LEU A 180 6.89 12.76 17.39
N LEU A 181 7.84 12.12 16.75
CA LEU A 181 7.66 11.04 15.82
C LEU A 181 8.24 9.76 16.42
N PHE A 182 7.39 8.80 16.78
CA PHE A 182 7.80 7.49 17.28
C PHE A 182 7.75 6.48 16.14
N PHE A 183 8.91 6.11 15.60
CA PHE A 183 9.04 5.06 14.59
C PHE A 183 9.04 3.69 15.26
N THR A 184 8.31 2.74 14.68
CA THR A 184 8.15 1.39 15.23
C THR A 184 8.74 0.32 14.33
N ASN A 185 9.02 -0.86 14.90
CA ASN A 185 9.50 -2.03 14.17
C ASN A 185 8.52 -2.55 13.10
N GLN A 186 7.25 -2.14 13.16
CA GLN A 186 6.21 -2.51 12.18
C GLN A 186 6.02 -1.46 11.06
N GLN A 187 7.08 -0.70 10.74
CA GLN A 187 7.10 0.32 9.68
C GLN A 187 5.99 1.37 9.83
N GLN A 188 5.67 1.71 11.08
CA GLN A 188 4.69 2.74 11.40
C GLN A 188 5.39 3.91 12.09
N VAL A 189 4.78 5.09 12.02
CA VAL A 189 5.18 6.24 12.81
C VAL A 189 3.96 6.83 13.49
N TYR A 190 4.07 7.04 14.79
CA TYR A 190 3.06 7.69 15.60
C TYR A 190 3.50 9.12 15.87
N LYS A 191 2.56 10.03 15.67
CA LYS A 191 2.74 11.47 15.85
C LYS A 191 2.02 11.93 17.11
N THR A 192 2.69 12.71 17.92
CA THR A 192 2.15 13.32 19.14
C THR A 192 2.95 14.57 19.47
N ARG A 193 2.49 15.38 20.39
CA ARG A 193 3.25 16.53 20.90
C ARG A 193 3.83 16.20 22.28
N ALA A 194 4.93 16.82 22.65
CA ALA A 194 5.47 16.66 23.99
C ALA A 194 4.48 17.15 25.07
N SER A 195 3.62 18.12 24.73
CA SER A 195 2.53 18.61 25.57
C SER A 195 1.46 17.56 25.90
N ASP A 196 1.30 16.51 25.07
CA ASP A 196 0.34 15.41 25.32
C ASP A 196 0.80 14.49 26.46
N PHE A 197 2.03 14.68 26.96
CA PHE A 197 2.60 13.92 28.05
C PHE A 197 2.68 14.77 29.32
N THR A 198 2.33 14.15 30.43
CA THR A 198 2.44 14.82 31.72
C THR A 198 3.90 14.95 32.17
N GLU A 199 4.22 16.03 32.87
CA GLU A 199 5.53 16.18 33.48
C GLU A 199 5.77 15.10 34.52
N THR A 200 6.96 14.53 34.50
CA THR A 200 7.39 13.48 35.44
C THR A 200 8.67 13.86 36.15
N LYS A 201 8.98 13.14 37.23
CA LYS A 201 10.26 13.24 37.94
C LYS A 201 11.20 12.12 37.49
N ALA A 202 12.51 12.33 37.64
CA ALA A 202 13.50 11.30 37.33
C ALA A 202 13.24 9.98 38.09
N SER A 203 12.74 10.07 39.31
CA SER A 203 12.42 8.94 40.20
C SER A 203 11.18 8.12 39.84
N VAL A 204 10.44 8.50 38.76
CA VAL A 204 9.24 7.81 38.29
C VAL A 204 9.55 7.07 37.00
N MET A 205 8.84 5.99 36.70
CA MET A 205 9.05 5.20 35.46
C MET A 205 8.67 5.97 34.20
N GLY A 206 7.70 6.88 34.28
CA GLY A 206 7.17 7.60 33.12
C GLY A 206 6.04 6.86 32.39
N ASP A 207 5.68 7.36 31.21
CA ASP A 207 4.61 6.82 30.38
C ASP A 207 5.12 5.64 29.53
N TYR A 208 4.38 4.53 29.51
CA TYR A 208 4.69 3.42 28.62
C TYR A 208 4.08 3.68 27.24
N ILE A 209 4.93 4.02 26.27
CA ILE A 209 4.54 4.48 24.93
C ILE A 209 3.65 3.48 24.20
N PRO A 210 3.94 2.16 24.17
CA PRO A 210 3.10 1.20 23.48
C PRO A 210 1.65 1.21 23.96
N ALA A 211 1.43 1.32 25.27
CA ALA A 211 0.08 1.39 25.83
C ALA A 211 -0.59 2.74 25.55
N LYS A 212 0.16 3.85 25.70
CA LYS A 212 -0.38 5.20 25.54
C LYS A 212 -0.77 5.53 24.10
N LEU A 213 -0.01 5.05 23.11
CA LEU A 213 -0.26 5.29 21.70
C LEU A 213 -1.02 4.15 21.01
N GLY A 214 -1.39 3.10 21.73
CA GLY A 214 -2.19 1.99 21.21
C GLY A 214 -1.43 1.16 20.16
N PHE A 215 -0.22 0.72 20.50
CA PHE A 215 0.57 -0.15 19.62
C PHE A 215 -0.07 -1.53 19.46
N ALA A 216 0.21 -2.18 18.35
CA ALA A 216 -0.18 -3.56 18.11
C ALA A 216 0.71 -4.54 18.92
N ASP A 217 0.28 -5.79 19.02
CA ASP A 217 1.05 -6.82 19.71
C ASP A 217 2.44 -6.99 19.05
N GLY A 218 3.49 -6.98 19.87
CA GLY A 218 4.87 -7.07 19.39
C GLY A 218 5.42 -5.81 18.71
N GLU A 219 4.65 -4.71 18.71
CA GLU A 219 5.12 -3.43 18.21
C GLU A 219 5.87 -2.67 19.30
N PHE A 220 7.06 -2.14 18.99
CA PHE A 220 7.88 -1.35 19.89
C PHE A 220 8.56 -0.18 19.18
N VAL A 221 8.98 0.81 19.95
CA VAL A 221 9.67 2.00 19.43
C VAL A 221 11.09 1.64 19.00
N VAL A 222 11.43 1.95 17.76
CA VAL A 222 12.80 1.84 17.24
C VAL A 222 13.56 3.16 17.43
N GLN A 223 12.89 4.28 17.15
CA GLN A 223 13.50 5.61 17.20
C GLN A 223 12.45 6.66 17.53
N MET A 224 12.81 7.62 18.38
CA MET A 224 12.07 8.85 18.62
C MET A 224 12.79 10.02 17.95
N ILE A 225 12.05 10.86 17.24
CA ILE A 225 12.55 12.06 16.57
C ILE A 225 11.67 13.24 16.97
N ALA A 226 12.28 14.35 17.37
CA ALA A 226 11.59 15.60 17.64
C ALA A 226 11.74 16.54 16.44
N THR A 227 10.67 17.24 16.08
CA THR A 227 10.68 18.22 15.00
C THR A 227 9.74 19.38 15.28
N ALA A 228 10.16 20.59 14.92
CA ALA A 228 9.33 21.79 15.01
C ALA A 228 8.66 22.11 13.67
N ASP A 229 9.32 21.87 12.57
CA ASP A 229 8.97 22.42 11.24
C ASP A 229 9.10 21.41 10.10
N TYR A 230 9.41 20.16 10.41
CA TYR A 230 9.63 19.09 9.42
C TYR A 230 10.69 19.41 8.34
N GLN A 231 11.67 20.23 8.70
CA GLN A 231 12.81 20.52 7.83
C GLN A 231 13.90 19.45 7.99
N GLY A 232 14.76 19.33 6.96
CA GLY A 232 15.79 18.31 6.90
C GLY A 232 15.30 16.98 6.34
N ASP A 233 16.15 15.98 6.46
CA ASP A 233 15.91 14.64 5.90
C ASP A 233 16.09 13.55 6.96
N LEU A 234 15.43 12.43 6.77
CA LEU A 234 15.67 11.19 7.49
C LEU A 234 16.40 10.20 6.58
N LEU A 235 17.46 9.63 7.08
CA LEU A 235 18.20 8.58 6.39
C LEU A 235 17.93 7.23 7.08
N PHE A 236 17.20 6.38 6.41
CA PHE A 236 16.92 5.00 6.84
C PHE A 236 18.01 4.09 6.30
N VAL A 237 18.76 3.46 7.18
CA VAL A 237 19.81 2.52 6.82
C VAL A 237 19.34 1.09 7.04
N PHE A 238 19.50 0.25 6.03
CA PHE A 238 19.04 -1.13 6.04
C PHE A 238 20.19 -2.12 6.06
N ALA A 239 19.95 -3.27 6.66
CA ALA A 239 20.94 -4.35 6.81
C ALA A 239 21.52 -4.84 5.47
N ASN A 240 20.77 -4.73 4.37
CA ASN A 240 21.20 -5.10 3.02
C ASN A 240 22.16 -4.09 2.36
N GLY A 241 22.64 -3.08 3.08
CA GLY A 241 23.57 -2.07 2.59
C GLY A 241 22.94 -0.96 1.76
N LYS A 242 21.61 -0.90 1.72
CA LYS A 242 20.87 0.21 1.12
C LYS A 242 20.58 1.30 2.14
N ALA A 243 20.44 2.52 1.66
CA ALA A 243 19.98 3.64 2.46
C ALA A 243 18.96 4.49 1.69
N ALA A 244 17.90 4.90 2.38
CA ALA A 244 16.84 5.73 1.83
C ALA A 244 16.85 7.09 2.52
N ARG A 245 17.14 8.15 1.77
CA ARG A 245 17.02 9.54 2.22
C ARG A 245 15.62 10.04 1.89
N VAL A 246 14.86 10.42 2.91
CA VAL A 246 13.46 10.86 2.79
C VAL A 246 13.30 12.21 3.48
N PRO A 247 12.80 13.25 2.81
CA PRO A 247 12.54 14.53 3.44
C PRO A 247 11.57 14.40 4.62
N MET A 248 11.86 15.08 5.74
CA MET A 248 10.98 15.07 6.91
C MET A 248 9.58 15.60 6.58
N SER A 249 9.46 16.50 5.61
CA SER A 249 8.18 17.00 5.09
C SER A 249 7.24 15.88 4.58
N ALA A 250 7.77 14.70 4.21
CA ALA A 250 6.96 13.53 3.84
C ALA A 250 6.15 12.97 5.03
N TYR A 251 6.52 13.30 6.26
CA TYR A 251 5.81 12.91 7.49
C TYR A 251 4.90 14.02 8.00
N ALA A 252 4.97 15.24 7.46
CA ALA A 252 4.03 16.30 7.73
C ALA A 252 2.65 15.91 7.18
N THR A 253 1.59 16.12 7.95
CA THR A 253 0.21 15.82 7.53
C THR A 253 -0.65 17.06 7.69
N LYS A 254 -1.47 17.34 6.67
CA LYS A 254 -2.44 18.45 6.71
C LYS A 254 -3.62 18.18 7.67
N THR A 255 -3.80 16.93 8.08
CA THR A 255 -4.86 16.50 8.98
C THR A 255 -4.21 15.93 10.25
N ASN A 256 -4.94 16.00 11.36
CA ASN A 256 -4.48 15.53 12.67
C ASN A 256 -4.37 13.98 12.72
N ARG A 257 -3.61 13.39 11.79
CA ARG A 257 -3.37 11.95 11.74
C ARG A 257 -2.30 11.57 12.75
N LYS A 258 -2.71 10.89 13.81
CA LYS A 258 -1.81 10.40 14.87
C LYS A 258 -0.95 9.21 14.44
N LYS A 259 -1.30 8.48 13.37
CA LYS A 259 -0.61 7.26 12.92
C LYS A 259 -0.44 7.24 11.40
N LEU A 260 0.78 7.04 10.92
CA LEU A 260 1.10 6.85 9.51
C LEU A 260 1.68 5.45 9.30
N GLN A 261 1.11 4.73 8.33
CA GLN A 261 1.60 3.43 7.89
C GLN A 261 2.67 3.59 6.81
N LYS A 262 3.48 2.55 6.60
CA LYS A 262 4.56 2.52 5.61
C LYS A 262 5.51 3.71 5.79
N ALA A 263 5.98 3.89 7.01
CA ALA A 263 6.91 4.96 7.35
C ALA A 263 8.30 4.75 6.75
N TYR A 264 8.68 3.51 6.51
CA TYR A 264 9.91 3.10 5.83
C TYR A 264 9.69 1.71 5.20
N SER A 265 10.66 1.23 4.41
CA SER A 265 10.55 -0.06 3.70
C SER A 265 10.71 -1.26 4.63
N ASP A 266 9.90 -2.29 4.39
CA ASP A 266 9.89 -3.57 5.11
C ASP A 266 10.78 -4.66 4.48
N ARG A 267 11.37 -4.38 3.29
CA ARG A 267 12.10 -5.38 2.48
C ARG A 267 13.44 -5.83 3.08
N SER A 268 13.94 -5.14 4.08
CA SER A 268 15.19 -5.47 4.78
C SER A 268 15.13 -4.91 6.19
N PRO A 269 15.74 -5.59 7.19
CA PRO A 269 15.79 -5.07 8.54
C PRO A 269 16.37 -3.65 8.58
N LEU A 270 15.73 -2.78 9.35
CA LEU A 270 16.22 -1.45 9.63
C LEU A 270 17.36 -1.54 10.64
N VAL A 271 18.47 -0.88 10.35
CA VAL A 271 19.64 -0.79 11.25
C VAL A 271 19.56 0.48 12.07
N GLN A 272 19.33 1.63 11.41
CA GLN A 272 19.32 2.93 12.07
C GLN A 272 18.49 3.93 11.28
N ILE A 273 17.89 4.90 11.98
CA ILE A 273 17.32 6.12 11.40
C ILE A 273 18.22 7.28 11.83
N LEU A 274 18.76 8.01 10.88
CA LEU A 274 19.62 9.16 11.13
C LEU A 274 18.89 10.43 10.69
N GLN A 275 18.94 11.45 11.55
CA GLN A 275 18.41 12.77 11.22
C GLN A 275 19.50 13.61 10.59
N ILE A 276 19.21 14.18 9.42
CA ILE A 276 20.11 15.05 8.67
C ILE A 276 19.52 16.47 8.75
N PRO A 277 20.21 17.41 9.41
CA PRO A 277 19.71 18.77 9.55
C PRO A 277 19.50 19.47 8.21
N SER A 278 18.58 20.43 8.17
CA SER A 278 18.43 21.34 7.04
C SER A 278 19.55 22.38 7.03
N GLY A 279 20.05 22.71 5.84
CA GLY A 279 21.07 23.77 5.66
C GLY A 279 22.52 23.29 5.64
N GLU A 280 22.81 22.06 5.99
CA GLU A 280 24.12 21.48 5.74
C GLU A 280 24.18 20.90 4.33
N GLU A 281 25.14 21.39 3.52
CA GLU A 281 25.32 20.94 2.13
C GLU A 281 25.64 19.43 2.08
N SER A 282 26.34 18.88 3.07
CA SER A 282 26.57 17.44 3.22
C SER A 282 26.96 17.04 4.63
N CYS A 283 26.35 15.95 5.12
CA CYS A 283 26.80 15.23 6.31
C CYS A 283 27.53 13.97 5.89
N SER A 284 28.57 13.61 6.63
CA SER A 284 29.28 12.35 6.43
C SER A 284 28.67 11.26 7.30
N VAL A 285 28.27 10.16 6.67
CA VAL A 285 27.67 9.00 7.34
C VAL A 285 28.64 7.83 7.27
N PHE A 286 28.89 7.26 8.43
CA PHE A 286 29.71 6.07 8.59
C PHE A 286 28.82 4.84 8.59
N PHE A 287 29.22 3.81 7.84
CA PHE A 287 28.57 2.50 7.77
C PHE A 287 29.57 1.42 8.11
N ARG A 288 29.19 0.48 8.96
CA ARG A 288 30.00 -0.68 9.32
C ARG A 288 29.24 -1.97 9.04
N THR A 289 29.97 -2.97 8.57
CA THR A 289 29.45 -4.32 8.35
C THR A 289 29.96 -5.28 9.41
N ASP A 290 29.22 -6.35 9.67
CA ASP A 290 29.62 -7.48 10.54
C ASP A 290 30.90 -8.18 10.05
N GLY A 291 31.26 -8.04 8.77
CA GLY A 291 32.53 -8.46 8.20
C GLY A 291 33.69 -7.48 8.43
N ASN A 292 33.58 -6.58 9.41
CA ASN A 292 34.57 -5.56 9.75
C ASN A 292 35.05 -4.70 8.55
N ARG A 293 34.10 -4.31 7.70
CA ARG A 293 34.34 -3.31 6.66
C ARG A 293 33.60 -2.03 7.00
N ALA A 294 34.23 -0.92 6.66
CA ALA A 294 33.69 0.41 6.88
C ALA A 294 33.63 1.22 5.58
N VAL A 295 32.58 2.00 5.44
CA VAL A 295 32.37 2.98 4.39
C VAL A 295 32.04 4.32 5.04
N LEU A 296 32.70 5.38 4.61
CA LEU A 296 32.32 6.76 4.94
C LEU A 296 31.81 7.42 3.67
N ALA A 297 30.52 7.70 3.61
CA ALA A 297 29.86 8.29 2.45
C ALA A 297 29.20 9.62 2.80
N ASP A 298 29.27 10.57 1.89
CA ASP A 298 28.55 11.84 2.04
C ASP A 298 27.08 11.68 1.65
N THR A 299 26.19 12.34 2.38
CA THR A 299 24.73 12.28 2.13
C THR A 299 24.32 12.82 0.76
N VAL A 300 25.14 13.67 0.14
CA VAL A 300 24.95 14.16 -1.24
C VAL A 300 24.94 13.00 -2.25
N LEU A 301 25.69 11.92 -2.00
CA LEU A 301 25.71 10.74 -2.85
C LEU A 301 24.40 9.95 -2.78
N ILE A 302 23.58 10.16 -1.74
CA ILE A 302 22.33 9.46 -1.51
C ILE A 302 21.19 10.36 -1.94
N SER A 303 20.63 10.11 -3.12
CA SER A 303 19.51 10.91 -3.66
C SER A 303 18.27 10.82 -2.77
N ALA A 304 17.69 11.97 -2.44
CA ALA A 304 16.42 12.04 -1.71
C ALA A 304 15.28 11.43 -2.53
N LYS A 305 14.36 10.74 -1.84
CA LYS A 305 13.17 10.11 -2.42
C LYS A 305 11.92 10.68 -1.76
N SER A 306 10.94 11.06 -2.55
CA SER A 306 9.65 11.56 -2.06
C SER A 306 8.78 10.49 -1.41
N THR A 307 8.99 9.23 -1.74
CA THR A 307 8.21 8.10 -1.22
C THR A 307 8.85 7.55 0.04
N ARG A 308 8.09 7.47 1.14
CA ARG A 308 8.54 6.92 2.43
C ARG A 308 8.90 5.44 2.35
N ASP A 309 8.07 4.64 1.69
CA ASP A 309 8.23 3.19 1.52
C ASP A 309 9.23 2.86 0.39
N THR A 310 10.45 3.34 0.53
CA THR A 310 11.54 3.10 -0.42
C THR A 310 12.75 2.47 0.26
N GLN A 311 13.44 1.57 -0.42
CA GLN A 311 14.74 1.09 0.03
C GLN A 311 15.90 2.05 -0.29
N GLY A 312 15.63 3.09 -1.10
CA GLY A 312 16.66 4.04 -1.52
C GLY A 312 17.66 3.45 -2.48
N VAL A 313 18.93 3.81 -2.27
CA VAL A 313 20.06 3.43 -3.13
C VAL A 313 21.00 2.47 -2.40
N GLN A 314 21.76 1.67 -3.16
CA GLN A 314 22.83 0.84 -2.60
C GLN A 314 24.00 1.74 -2.22
N VAL A 315 24.39 1.73 -0.94
CA VAL A 315 25.52 2.49 -0.42
C VAL A 315 26.72 1.58 -0.20
N VAL A 316 26.49 0.46 0.48
CA VAL A 316 27.54 -0.52 0.80
C VAL A 316 27.35 -1.77 -0.04
N THR A 317 28.36 -2.14 -0.82
CA THR A 317 28.41 -3.42 -1.51
C THR A 317 28.83 -4.50 -0.51
N LEU A 318 27.89 -5.36 -0.15
CA LEU A 318 28.12 -6.44 0.80
C LEU A 318 28.76 -7.64 0.11
N LYS A 319 29.71 -8.29 0.78
CA LYS A 319 30.13 -9.64 0.42
C LYS A 319 29.08 -10.65 0.88
N ALA A 320 29.04 -11.82 0.26
CA ALA A 320 28.06 -12.85 0.58
C ALA A 320 27.95 -13.11 2.11
N LYS A 321 26.72 -13.11 2.62
CA LYS A 321 26.34 -13.35 4.03
C LYS A 321 26.66 -12.20 5.02
N HIS A 322 27.25 -11.10 4.61
CA HIS A 322 27.51 -9.96 5.50
C HIS A 322 26.37 -8.93 5.44
N LEU A 323 26.14 -8.27 6.56
CA LEU A 323 25.11 -7.25 6.73
C LEU A 323 25.73 -5.96 7.27
N VAL A 324 25.08 -4.83 7.02
CA VAL A 324 25.38 -3.59 7.75
C VAL A 324 24.86 -3.74 9.16
N CYS A 325 25.67 -3.47 10.15
CA CYS A 325 25.32 -3.59 11.58
C CYS A 325 25.32 -2.25 12.32
N GLU A 326 25.96 -1.20 11.76
CA GLU A 326 26.06 0.11 12.39
C GLU A 326 26.02 1.21 11.33
N ALA A 327 25.33 2.30 11.66
CA ALA A 327 25.38 3.54 10.89
C ALA A 327 25.23 4.74 11.81
N ARG A 328 26.07 5.77 11.61
CA ARG A 328 26.00 7.01 12.38
C ARG A 328 26.52 8.21 11.60
N VAL A 329 26.00 9.38 11.91
CA VAL A 329 26.53 10.65 11.42
C VAL A 329 27.80 10.95 12.19
N LEU A 330 28.83 11.42 11.49
CA LEU A 330 30.10 11.78 12.10
C LEU A 330 30.21 13.30 12.28
N ASN A 331 30.87 13.70 13.36
CA ASN A 331 31.34 15.07 13.52
C ASN A 331 32.63 15.31 12.70
N GLU A 332 33.11 16.56 12.65
CA GLU A 332 34.29 16.92 11.86
C GLU A 332 35.54 16.18 12.29
N GLU A 333 35.80 16.03 13.59
CA GLU A 333 36.96 15.35 14.15
C GLU A 333 36.96 13.86 13.77
N GLU A 334 35.81 13.20 13.90
CA GLU A 334 35.64 11.81 13.50
C GLU A 334 35.80 11.62 11.98
N CYS A 335 35.34 12.59 11.19
CA CYS A 335 35.51 12.58 9.73
C CYS A 335 36.99 12.62 9.34
N ILE A 336 37.79 13.38 10.07
CA ILE A 336 39.25 13.43 9.89
C ILE A 336 39.87 12.09 10.26
N ALA A 337 39.54 11.56 11.44
CA ALA A 337 40.09 10.30 11.93
C ALA A 337 39.72 9.10 11.02
N LEU A 338 38.53 9.10 10.46
CA LEU A 338 37.99 8.02 9.62
C LEU A 338 38.15 8.30 8.11
N LYS A 339 38.91 9.32 7.71
CA LYS A 339 39.09 9.73 6.32
C LYS A 339 39.54 8.59 5.38
N LYS A 340 40.27 7.60 5.90
CA LYS A 340 40.70 6.42 5.13
C LYS A 340 39.58 5.58 4.57
N TYR A 341 38.33 5.69 5.13
CA TYR A 341 37.14 4.96 4.70
C TYR A 341 36.25 5.78 3.76
N ARG A 342 36.58 7.05 3.50
CA ARG A 342 35.80 7.95 2.65
C ARG A 342 35.76 7.46 1.22
N VAL A 343 34.58 7.39 0.65
CA VAL A 343 34.34 6.99 -0.73
C VAL A 343 33.84 8.18 -1.56
N LYS A 344 34.24 8.22 -2.83
CA LYS A 344 33.82 9.25 -3.79
C LYS A 344 32.54 8.89 -4.54
N THR A 345 32.22 7.61 -4.61
CA THR A 345 31.08 7.08 -5.34
C THR A 345 30.45 5.93 -4.56
N ILE A 346 29.17 5.74 -4.71
CA ILE A 346 28.40 4.61 -4.18
C ILE A 346 27.81 3.79 -5.36
N PRO A 347 27.66 2.47 -5.21
CA PRO A 347 27.99 1.63 -4.04
C PRO A 347 29.50 1.34 -3.90
N ALA A 348 29.94 1.17 -2.65
CA ALA A 348 31.34 0.87 -2.34
C ALA A 348 31.48 -0.34 -1.39
N THR A 349 32.55 -1.13 -1.56
CA THR A 349 32.84 -2.30 -0.69
C THR A 349 33.49 -1.92 0.64
N GLY A 350 33.98 -0.69 0.76
CA GLY A 350 34.66 -0.18 1.95
C GLY A 350 36.04 -0.79 2.23
N GLY A 351 36.72 -0.18 3.18
CA GLY A 351 38.01 -0.63 3.71
C GLY A 351 37.87 -1.59 4.89
N MET A 352 38.90 -2.39 5.18
CA MET A 352 38.93 -3.22 6.40
C MET A 352 39.12 -2.33 7.65
N ALA A 353 38.28 -2.55 8.64
CA ALA A 353 38.16 -1.74 9.86
C ALA A 353 38.54 -2.54 11.11
N LYS A 354 39.66 -3.29 11.03
CA LYS A 354 40.10 -4.14 12.15
C LYS A 354 40.53 -3.34 13.40
N ASP A 355 40.92 -2.08 13.19
CA ASP A 355 41.44 -1.21 14.25
C ASP A 355 40.33 -0.41 14.98
N LEU A 356 39.09 -0.57 14.58
CA LEU A 356 37.93 0.07 15.24
C LEU A 356 37.40 -0.84 16.34
N PRO A 357 37.07 -0.29 17.53
CA PRO A 357 36.45 -1.06 18.60
C PRO A 357 35.13 -1.67 18.13
N GLU A 358 34.72 -2.79 18.73
CA GLU A 358 33.44 -3.43 18.39
C GLU A 358 32.25 -2.49 18.63
N SER A 359 31.24 -2.61 17.77
CA SER A 359 30.04 -1.77 17.87
C SER A 359 29.38 -1.97 19.25
N GLY A 360 29.27 -0.90 20.01
CA GLY A 360 28.73 -0.89 21.38
C GLY A 360 29.65 -0.28 22.43
N GLN A 361 30.94 -0.13 22.17
CA GLN A 361 31.89 0.48 23.11
C GLN A 361 32.17 1.97 22.90
N LEU A 362 31.68 2.56 21.81
CA LEU A 362 31.91 3.98 21.45
C LEU A 362 30.82 4.96 21.95
N SER A 363 29.85 4.51 22.74
CA SER A 363 28.80 5.40 23.27
C SER A 363 29.15 6.08 24.60
N LEU A 364 30.40 6.03 25.04
CA LEU A 364 30.88 6.62 26.31
C LEU A 364 32.22 7.38 26.13
N LEU A 365 32.26 8.29 25.17
CA LEU A 365 33.29 9.36 25.15
C LEU A 365 32.62 10.66 24.73
#